data_0985e528e7d7d7da19d8c88149a6863c
#
_entry.id   0985e528e7d7d7da19d8c88149a6863c
#
_cell.length_a   1.000
_cell.length_b   1.000
_cell.length_c   1.000
_cell.angle_alpha   90.00
_cell.angle_beta   90.00
_cell.angle_gamma   90.00
#
_symmetry.space_group_name_H-M   'P 1'
#
loop_
_entity.id
_entity.type
_entity.pdbx_description
1 polymer ?
#
loop_
_entity_poly.entity_id
_entity_poly.type
_entity_poly.pdbx_seq_one_letter_code
_entity_poly.pdbx_strand_id
1 'polypeptide(L)'
;ETRDKETAQAAMEAALTGHMVFTTLHANDTATAITRLAEMEIPPYLIGASIIGVVAQRLVRKVCKSCSELRKINERENHLAFSLGVEKARFLNKNNKGCPVCNGSGYKGRVGIYEVMKVNDLIRDLIMKQSNADQIRERAFEKNGRSLLKYGMDLVRNELTTIEEVERVCLLNDTQSEDC
;
A
#
# COMPACT_ATOMS: atom_id res chain seq x y z
N GLU A 1 -18.29 4.59 3.74
CA GLU A 1 -17.53 4.40 2.50
C GLU A 1 -17.88 5.46 1.48
N THR A 2 -16.88 6.04 0.83
CA THR A 2 -17.04 7.06 -0.22
C THR A 2 -17.00 6.37 -1.59
N ARG A 3 -18.15 6.38 -2.31
CA ARG A 3 -18.26 5.77 -3.64
C ARG A 3 -18.67 6.76 -4.72
N ASP A 4 -19.22 7.90 -4.33
CA ASP A 4 -19.79 8.91 -5.22
C ASP A 4 -19.40 10.31 -4.77
N LYS A 5 -19.62 11.27 -5.68
CA LYS A 5 -19.31 12.68 -5.48
C LYS A 5 -20.01 13.29 -4.27
N GLU A 6 -21.29 12.98 -4.07
CA GLU A 6 -22.10 13.58 -3.01
C GLU A 6 -21.56 13.19 -1.62
N THR A 7 -21.29 11.89 -1.43
CA THR A 7 -20.69 11.39 -0.19
C THR A 7 -19.30 11.97 0.05
N ALA A 8 -18.47 12.07 -1.00
CA ALA A 8 -17.13 12.65 -0.89
C ALA A 8 -17.20 14.13 -0.49
N GLN A 9 -18.06 14.89 -1.15
CA GLN A 9 -18.23 16.32 -0.88
C GLN A 9 -18.74 16.57 0.55
N ALA A 10 -19.76 15.84 0.97
CA ALA A 10 -20.32 15.96 2.32
C ALA A 10 -19.27 15.64 3.40
N ALA A 11 -18.45 14.61 3.20
CA ALA A 11 -17.36 14.24 4.11
C ALA A 11 -16.32 15.37 4.24
N MET A 12 -15.95 16.00 3.12
CA MET A 12 -14.96 17.08 3.12
C MET A 12 -15.51 18.37 3.71
N GLU A 13 -16.77 18.72 3.42
CA GLU A 13 -17.43 19.88 4.01
C GLU A 13 -17.56 19.72 5.54
N ALA A 14 -17.92 18.53 6.01
CA ALA A 14 -17.92 18.24 7.44
C ALA A 14 -16.53 18.40 8.07
N ALA A 15 -15.47 17.95 7.39
CA ALA A 15 -14.09 18.13 7.86
C ALA A 15 -13.71 19.63 7.95
N LEU A 16 -14.11 20.46 6.99
CA LEU A 16 -13.86 21.91 7.02
C LEU A 16 -14.60 22.64 8.16
N THR A 17 -15.75 22.11 8.59
CA THR A 17 -16.47 22.65 9.76
C THR A 17 -15.93 22.16 11.11
N GLY A 18 -14.76 21.49 11.11
CA GLY A 18 -14.03 21.08 12.31
C GLY A 18 -14.30 19.66 12.80
N HIS A 19 -15.06 18.86 12.04
CA HIS A 19 -15.28 17.47 12.41
C HIS A 19 -14.09 16.60 12.00
N MET A 20 -13.75 15.63 12.84
CA MET A 20 -12.84 14.56 12.44
C MET A 20 -13.63 13.51 11.67
N VAL A 21 -13.37 13.41 10.37
CA VAL A 21 -14.06 12.47 9.48
C VAL A 21 -13.14 11.32 9.10
N PHE A 22 -13.63 10.08 9.23
CA PHE A 22 -12.98 8.88 8.73
C PHE A 22 -13.87 8.24 7.68
N THR A 23 -13.32 7.96 6.53
CA THR A 23 -14.00 7.25 5.45
C THR A 23 -13.06 6.29 4.74
N THR A 24 -13.62 5.39 3.94
CA THR A 24 -12.87 4.48 3.08
C THR A 24 -13.13 4.79 1.62
N LEU A 25 -12.13 4.56 0.78
CA LEU A 25 -12.18 4.78 -0.65
C LEU A 25 -11.53 3.58 -1.36
N HIS A 26 -12.08 3.15 -2.48
CA HIS A 26 -11.45 2.15 -3.31
C HIS A 26 -10.30 2.77 -4.11
N ALA A 27 -9.08 2.51 -3.66
CA ALA A 27 -7.84 2.93 -4.29
C ALA A 27 -6.71 1.91 -4.02
N ASN A 28 -5.74 1.83 -4.90
CA ASN A 28 -4.64 0.89 -4.78
C ASN A 28 -3.60 1.32 -3.74
N ASP A 29 -3.32 2.61 -3.66
CA ASP A 29 -2.37 3.25 -2.76
C ASP A 29 -2.86 4.62 -2.31
N THR A 30 -2.05 5.32 -1.50
CA THR A 30 -2.42 6.61 -0.93
C THR A 30 -2.45 7.73 -1.97
N ALA A 31 -1.59 7.70 -2.99
CA ALA A 31 -1.56 8.71 -4.05
C ALA A 31 -2.76 8.57 -4.99
N THR A 32 -3.08 7.31 -5.36
CA THR A 32 -4.25 6.99 -6.19
C THR A 32 -5.55 7.38 -5.49
N ALA A 33 -5.61 7.34 -4.15
CA ALA A 33 -6.79 7.82 -3.42
C ALA A 33 -7.05 9.31 -3.66
N ILE A 34 -6.01 10.14 -3.76
CA ILE A 34 -6.15 11.57 -4.07
C ILE A 34 -6.66 11.78 -5.49
N THR A 35 -6.07 11.10 -6.48
CA THR A 35 -6.52 11.24 -7.88
C THR A 35 -7.94 10.72 -8.07
N ARG A 36 -8.33 9.67 -7.33
CA ARG A 36 -9.70 9.14 -7.37
C ARG A 36 -10.74 10.17 -6.90
N LEU A 37 -10.42 10.97 -5.90
CA LEU A 37 -11.29 12.06 -5.47
C LEU A 37 -11.41 13.16 -6.54
N ALA A 38 -10.32 13.46 -7.25
CA ALA A 38 -10.35 14.38 -8.38
C ALA A 38 -11.19 13.85 -9.56
N GLU A 39 -11.11 12.53 -9.84
CA GLU A 39 -11.96 11.85 -10.84
C GLU A 39 -13.44 11.88 -10.48
N MET A 40 -13.79 11.90 -9.18
CA MET A 40 -15.14 12.12 -8.68
C MET A 40 -15.57 13.60 -8.79
N GLU A 41 -14.78 14.43 -9.50
CA GLU A 41 -15.04 15.87 -9.70
C GLU A 41 -15.08 16.68 -8.38
N ILE A 42 -14.36 16.23 -7.35
CA ILE A 42 -14.18 17.03 -6.15
C ILE A 42 -13.16 18.13 -6.42
N PRO A 43 -13.48 19.40 -6.11
CA PRO A 43 -12.57 20.50 -6.36
C PRO A 43 -11.22 20.32 -5.63
N PRO A 44 -10.07 20.57 -6.30
CA PRO A 44 -8.74 20.39 -5.70
C PRO A 44 -8.54 21.17 -4.40
N TYR A 45 -9.08 22.39 -4.30
CA TYR A 45 -8.99 23.18 -3.08
C TYR A 45 -9.70 22.51 -1.89
N LEU A 46 -10.82 21.82 -2.15
CA LEU A 46 -11.58 21.12 -1.13
C LEU A 46 -10.83 19.88 -0.64
N ILE A 47 -10.23 19.10 -1.58
CA ILE A 47 -9.37 17.96 -1.25
C ILE A 47 -8.18 18.41 -0.39
N GLY A 48 -7.44 19.41 -0.84
CA GLY A 48 -6.24 19.90 -0.16
C GLY A 48 -6.49 20.52 1.22
N ALA A 49 -7.67 21.15 1.41
CA ALA A 49 -8.01 21.79 2.68
C ALA A 49 -8.58 20.82 3.72
N SER A 50 -9.28 19.75 3.30
CA SER A 50 -9.99 18.85 4.21
C SER A 50 -9.18 17.60 4.59
N ILE A 51 -8.35 17.06 3.68
CA ILE A 51 -7.62 15.82 3.93
C ILE A 51 -6.34 16.10 4.72
N ILE A 52 -6.18 15.44 5.86
CA ILE A 52 -4.97 15.51 6.69
C ILE A 52 -4.02 14.33 6.47
N GLY A 53 -4.54 13.21 6.00
CA GLY A 53 -3.75 12.02 5.70
C GLY A 53 -4.56 10.92 5.06
N VAL A 54 -3.85 10.02 4.39
CA VAL A 54 -4.40 8.83 3.73
C VAL A 54 -3.62 7.61 4.20
N VAL A 55 -4.32 6.53 4.50
CA VAL A 55 -3.73 5.24 4.87
C VAL A 55 -4.20 4.18 3.90
N ALA A 56 -3.27 3.57 3.19
CA ALA A 56 -3.54 2.36 2.42
C ALA A 56 -3.10 1.13 3.21
N GLN A 57 -3.91 0.08 3.13
CA GLN A 57 -3.67 -1.18 3.84
C GLN A 57 -3.91 -2.37 2.91
N ARG A 58 -3.03 -3.38 3.03
CA ARG A 58 -3.21 -4.69 2.40
C ARG A 58 -2.89 -5.78 3.43
N LEU A 59 -3.42 -6.97 3.21
CA LEU A 59 -3.12 -8.14 4.04
C LEU A 59 -2.23 -9.12 3.25
N VAL A 60 -1.08 -9.45 3.82
CA VAL A 60 -0.20 -10.51 3.32
C VAL A 60 -0.30 -11.74 4.22
N ARG A 61 -0.18 -12.92 3.63
CA ARG A 61 -0.19 -14.18 4.38
C ARG A 61 1.15 -14.34 5.12
N LYS A 62 1.10 -14.79 6.36
CA LYS A 62 2.30 -15.15 7.12
C LYS A 62 2.80 -16.53 6.71
N VAL A 63 4.10 -16.65 6.49
CA VAL A 63 4.72 -17.95 6.22
C VAL A 63 4.49 -18.90 7.39
N CYS A 64 4.24 -20.16 7.09
CA CYS A 64 4.05 -21.20 8.12
C CYS A 64 5.39 -21.54 8.79
N LYS A 65 5.53 -21.21 10.07
CA LYS A 65 6.77 -21.45 10.81
C LYS A 65 7.12 -22.95 10.96
N SER A 66 6.12 -23.85 10.84
CA SER A 66 6.31 -25.28 11.00
C SER A 66 6.91 -25.96 9.78
N CYS A 67 6.82 -25.37 8.59
CA CYS A 67 7.31 -25.98 7.36
C CYS A 67 8.03 -25.01 6.42
N SER A 68 8.25 -23.77 6.85
CA SER A 68 9.02 -22.80 6.06
C SER A 68 10.49 -23.18 5.97
N GLU A 69 11.13 -22.81 4.87
CA GLU A 69 12.51 -23.14 4.57
C GLU A 69 13.29 -21.89 4.17
N LEU A 70 14.54 -21.80 4.60
CA LEU A 70 15.45 -20.76 4.12
C LEU A 70 15.97 -21.14 2.74
N ARG A 71 15.76 -20.27 1.73
CA ARG A 71 16.34 -20.46 0.41
C ARG A 71 17.18 -19.26 -0.03
N LYS A 72 18.10 -19.51 -0.94
CA LYS A 72 18.76 -18.43 -1.67
C LYS A 72 17.75 -17.73 -2.57
N ILE A 73 17.88 -16.42 -2.68
CA ILE A 73 17.09 -15.60 -3.59
C ILE A 73 17.65 -15.70 -5.00
N ASN A 74 16.76 -15.56 -5.98
CA ASN A 74 17.15 -15.43 -7.38
C ASN A 74 17.59 -13.98 -7.69
N GLU A 75 18.12 -13.74 -8.89
CA GLU A 75 18.62 -12.42 -9.32
C GLU A 75 17.54 -11.34 -9.28
N ARG A 76 16.31 -11.64 -9.74
CA ARG A 76 15.19 -10.71 -9.71
C ARG A 76 14.80 -10.30 -8.28
N GLU A 77 14.67 -11.28 -7.39
CA GLU A 77 14.37 -11.05 -5.98
C GLU A 77 15.49 -10.26 -5.28
N ASN A 78 16.74 -10.55 -5.65
CA ASN A 78 17.89 -9.83 -5.14
C ASN A 78 17.87 -8.35 -5.57
N HIS A 79 17.57 -8.09 -6.84
CA HIS A 79 17.44 -6.72 -7.35
C HIS A 79 16.31 -5.96 -6.64
N LEU A 80 15.16 -6.60 -6.46
CA LEU A 80 14.02 -6.02 -5.73
C LEU A 80 14.38 -5.74 -4.27
N ALA A 81 14.98 -6.70 -3.57
CA ALA A 81 15.39 -6.53 -2.18
C ALA A 81 16.40 -5.40 -2.03
N PHE A 82 17.42 -5.36 -2.90
CA PHE A 82 18.46 -4.33 -2.89
C PHE A 82 17.89 -2.92 -3.15
N SER A 83 17.02 -2.77 -4.15
CA SER A 83 16.37 -1.48 -4.47
C SER A 83 15.55 -0.91 -3.31
N LEU A 84 15.09 -1.78 -2.40
CA LEU A 84 14.32 -1.41 -1.21
C LEU A 84 15.14 -1.37 0.08
N GLY A 85 16.48 -1.52 -0.02
CA GLY A 85 17.40 -1.46 1.11
C GLY A 85 17.34 -2.70 2.02
N VAL A 86 16.97 -3.86 1.47
CA VAL A 86 16.93 -5.13 2.20
C VAL A 86 18.04 -6.03 1.71
N GLU A 87 19.16 -6.04 2.43
CA GLU A 87 20.32 -6.89 2.13
C GLU A 87 20.26 -8.17 2.96
N LYS A 88 20.00 -9.30 2.33
CA LYS A 88 20.00 -10.61 2.97
C LYS A 88 20.27 -11.70 1.92
N ALA A 89 21.21 -12.60 2.19
CA ALA A 89 21.58 -13.66 1.24
C ALA A 89 20.54 -14.80 1.13
N ARG A 90 19.68 -14.93 2.11
CA ARG A 90 18.62 -15.95 2.17
C ARG A 90 17.38 -15.38 2.81
N PHE A 91 16.22 -15.75 2.29
CA PHE A 91 14.92 -15.42 2.85
C PHE A 91 14.13 -16.66 3.19
N LEU A 92 13.28 -16.55 4.21
CA LEU A 92 12.32 -17.58 4.53
C LEU A 92 11.30 -17.71 3.40
N ASN A 93 11.03 -18.92 2.97
CA ASN A 93 10.06 -19.21 1.92
C ASN A 93 9.04 -20.24 2.37
N LYS A 94 7.88 -20.26 1.71
CA LYS A 94 6.88 -21.29 1.94
C LYS A 94 7.40 -22.64 1.46
N ASN A 95 7.06 -23.69 2.16
CA ASN A 95 7.17 -25.05 1.62
C ASN A 95 5.99 -25.29 0.68
N ASN A 96 6.27 -25.67 -0.57
CA ASN A 96 5.23 -25.86 -1.60
C ASN A 96 4.31 -27.06 -1.32
N LYS A 97 4.79 -28.05 -0.54
CA LYS A 97 3.95 -29.18 -0.09
C LYS A 97 3.14 -28.82 1.15
N GLY A 98 3.56 -27.77 1.87
CA GLY A 98 2.98 -27.38 3.14
C GLY A 98 3.10 -28.43 4.22
N CYS A 99 2.25 -28.32 5.25
CA CYS A 99 2.15 -29.30 6.33
C CYS A 99 0.73 -29.32 6.91
N PRO A 100 0.38 -30.24 7.80
CA PRO A 100 -0.93 -30.28 8.44
C PRO A 100 -1.30 -29.00 9.18
N VAL A 101 -0.31 -28.26 9.75
CA VAL A 101 -0.53 -27.00 10.48
C VAL A 101 -1.04 -25.88 9.58
N CYS A 102 -0.63 -25.85 8.33
CA CYS A 102 -1.06 -24.86 7.33
C CYS A 102 -2.02 -25.41 6.27
N ASN A 103 -2.50 -26.64 6.45
CA ASN A 103 -3.37 -27.33 5.50
C ASN A 103 -2.81 -27.35 4.07
N GLY A 104 -1.52 -27.64 3.94
CA GLY A 104 -0.83 -27.73 2.64
C GLY A 104 -0.49 -26.40 1.97
N SER A 105 -0.92 -25.24 2.51
CA SER A 105 -0.78 -23.94 1.84
C SER A 105 0.62 -23.32 1.95
N GLY A 106 1.43 -23.74 2.92
CA GLY A 106 2.70 -23.09 3.29
C GLY A 106 2.56 -21.76 4.04
N TYR A 107 1.31 -21.29 4.26
CA TYR A 107 1.02 -20.06 4.98
C TYR A 107 0.04 -20.27 6.12
N LYS A 108 0.16 -19.49 7.20
CA LYS A 108 -0.78 -19.53 8.33
C LYS A 108 -0.98 -18.15 8.97
N GLY A 109 -2.20 -17.65 8.88
CA GLY A 109 -2.58 -16.33 9.35
C GLY A 109 -2.16 -15.20 8.39
N ARG A 110 -2.50 -13.98 8.74
CA ARG A 110 -2.26 -12.78 7.94
C ARG A 110 -1.66 -11.67 8.80
N VAL A 111 -1.00 -10.70 8.16
CA VAL A 111 -0.47 -9.49 8.79
C VAL A 111 -0.71 -8.32 7.85
N GLY A 112 -1.00 -7.15 8.40
CA GLY A 112 -1.19 -5.93 7.63
C GLY A 112 0.15 -5.35 7.17
N ILE A 113 0.16 -4.85 5.93
CA ILE A 113 1.15 -3.89 5.43
C ILE A 113 0.45 -2.57 5.22
N TYR A 114 1.15 -1.48 5.48
CA TYR A 114 0.58 -0.15 5.51
C TYR A 114 1.43 0.84 4.75
N GLU A 115 0.77 1.77 4.10
CA GLU A 115 1.34 2.96 3.53
C GLU A 115 0.61 4.16 4.11
N VAL A 116 1.34 5.13 4.63
CA VAL A 116 0.77 6.32 5.28
C VAL A 116 1.32 7.56 4.61
N MET A 117 0.43 8.34 4.02
CA MET A 117 0.74 9.63 3.43
C MET A 117 0.12 10.75 4.28
N LYS A 118 0.95 11.62 4.83
CA LYS A 118 0.50 12.85 5.46
C LYS A 118 0.33 13.92 4.37
N VAL A 119 -0.81 14.57 4.36
CA VAL A 119 -1.08 15.69 3.44
C VAL A 119 -0.48 16.96 4.06
N ASN A 120 0.79 17.20 3.77
CA ASN A 120 1.51 18.43 4.12
C ASN A 120 1.39 19.48 3.00
N ASP A 121 2.01 20.64 3.19
CA ASP A 121 1.90 21.76 2.23
C ASP A 121 2.42 21.38 0.83
N LEU A 122 3.48 20.56 0.75
CA LEU A 122 4.01 20.08 -0.53
C LEU A 122 3.03 19.17 -1.28
N ILE A 123 2.33 18.30 -0.56
CA ILE A 123 1.29 17.44 -1.15
C ILE A 123 0.07 18.28 -1.52
N ARG A 124 -0.31 19.28 -0.70
CA ARG A 124 -1.40 20.22 -1.03
C ARG A 124 -1.12 20.97 -2.32
N ASP A 125 0.11 21.45 -2.52
CA ASP A 125 0.52 22.12 -3.76
C ASP A 125 0.36 21.22 -4.99
N LEU A 126 0.71 19.93 -4.88
CA LEU A 126 0.52 18.96 -5.95
C LEU A 126 -0.96 18.68 -6.23
N ILE A 127 -1.78 18.58 -5.18
CA ILE A 127 -3.25 18.45 -5.32
C ILE A 127 -3.82 19.66 -6.05
N MET A 128 -3.44 20.87 -5.64
CA MET A 128 -3.91 22.12 -6.26
C MET A 128 -3.51 22.22 -7.74
N LYS A 129 -2.34 21.68 -8.11
CA LYS A 129 -1.86 21.60 -9.49
C LYS A 129 -2.45 20.44 -10.29
N GLN A 130 -3.31 19.63 -9.67
CA GLN A 130 -3.89 18.42 -10.27
C GLN A 130 -2.81 17.46 -10.80
N SER A 131 -1.73 17.32 -10.03
CA SER A 131 -0.62 16.41 -10.37
C SER A 131 -1.10 14.96 -10.40
N ASN A 132 -0.45 14.14 -11.23
CA ASN A 132 -0.77 12.72 -11.34
C ASN A 132 -0.32 11.93 -10.09
N ALA A 133 -0.80 10.69 -9.95
CA ALA A 133 -0.49 9.84 -8.81
C ALA A 133 1.01 9.58 -8.63
N ASP A 134 1.77 9.47 -9.72
CA ASP A 134 3.22 9.21 -9.65
C ASP A 134 3.98 10.39 -9.04
N GLN A 135 3.66 11.61 -9.43
CA GLN A 135 4.24 12.83 -8.86
C GLN A 135 3.92 12.97 -7.37
N ILE A 136 2.68 12.66 -6.98
CA ILE A 136 2.26 12.66 -5.58
C ILE A 136 3.02 11.59 -4.80
N ARG A 137 3.11 10.37 -5.34
CA ARG A 137 3.81 9.23 -4.73
C ARG A 137 5.29 9.50 -4.53
N GLU A 138 5.98 9.97 -5.57
CA GLU A 138 7.40 10.32 -5.50
C GLU A 138 7.65 11.33 -4.37
N ARG A 139 6.85 12.40 -4.33
CA ARG A 139 7.00 13.43 -3.31
C ARG A 139 6.65 12.99 -1.90
N ALA A 140 5.61 12.16 -1.76
CA ALA A 140 5.16 11.65 -0.47
C ALA A 140 6.22 10.77 0.21
N PHE A 141 6.99 10.02 -0.59
CA PHE A 141 7.93 9.00 -0.08
C PHE A 141 9.41 9.35 -0.26
N GLU A 142 9.75 10.54 -0.76
CA GLU A 142 11.11 11.00 -1.07
C GLU A 142 12.10 10.90 0.13
N LYS A 143 11.65 11.20 1.35
CA LYS A 143 12.52 11.36 2.53
C LYS A 143 12.36 10.34 3.66
N ASN A 144 12.06 9.10 3.44
CA ASN A 144 11.80 8.04 4.44
C ASN A 144 10.35 7.53 4.45
N GLY A 145 9.56 7.84 3.45
CA GLY A 145 8.25 7.27 3.31
C GLY A 145 8.32 5.75 3.11
N ARG A 146 7.34 5.04 3.65
CA ARG A 146 7.20 3.60 3.45
C ARG A 146 6.04 3.34 2.51
N SER A 147 6.35 2.95 1.28
CA SER A 147 5.34 2.38 0.38
C SER A 147 4.88 1.01 0.91
N LEU A 148 3.73 0.53 0.44
CA LEU A 148 3.25 -0.83 0.75
C LEU A 148 4.30 -1.89 0.45
N LEU A 149 4.99 -1.77 -0.69
CA LEU A 149 6.04 -2.69 -1.10
C LEU A 149 7.23 -2.67 -0.13
N LYS A 150 7.72 -1.49 0.26
CA LYS A 150 8.81 -1.35 1.22
C LYS A 150 8.44 -1.92 2.58
N TYR A 151 7.22 -1.66 3.06
CA TYR A 151 6.73 -2.23 4.31
C TYR A 151 6.65 -3.77 4.21
N GLY A 152 6.14 -4.29 3.10
CA GLY A 152 6.09 -5.73 2.84
C GLY A 152 7.49 -6.37 2.87
N MET A 153 8.48 -5.73 2.26
CA MET A 153 9.86 -6.21 2.28
C MET A 153 10.51 -6.15 3.66
N ASP A 154 10.15 -5.19 4.52
CA ASP A 154 10.55 -5.21 5.92
C ASP A 154 9.98 -6.42 6.67
N LEU A 155 8.75 -6.86 6.36
CA LEU A 155 8.18 -8.09 6.92
C LEU A 155 8.88 -9.34 6.39
N VAL A 156 9.32 -9.34 5.12
CA VAL A 156 10.15 -10.41 4.55
C VAL A 156 11.49 -10.49 5.28
N ARG A 157 12.15 -9.34 5.52
CA ARG A 157 13.40 -9.28 6.30
C ARG A 157 13.23 -9.84 7.70
N ASN A 158 12.07 -9.62 8.31
CA ASN A 158 11.71 -10.12 9.64
C ASN A 158 11.11 -11.55 9.63
N GLU A 159 11.18 -12.25 8.49
CA GLU A 159 10.76 -13.65 8.36
C GLU A 159 9.27 -13.91 8.66
N LEU A 160 8.42 -12.89 8.42
CA LEU A 160 6.97 -12.97 8.63
C LEU A 160 6.19 -13.38 7.38
N THR A 161 6.72 -13.05 6.20
CA THR A 161 6.10 -13.36 4.90
C THR A 161 7.18 -13.66 3.87
N THR A 162 6.79 -13.87 2.61
CA THR A 162 7.71 -14.16 1.51
C THR A 162 7.71 -13.04 0.49
N ILE A 163 8.78 -12.93 -0.31
CA ILE A 163 8.86 -11.98 -1.43
C ILE A 163 7.71 -12.22 -2.41
N GLU A 164 7.46 -13.48 -2.79
CA GLU A 164 6.37 -13.87 -3.68
C GLU A 164 5.00 -13.33 -3.20
N GLU A 165 4.71 -13.43 -1.90
CA GLU A 165 3.45 -12.95 -1.36
C GLU A 165 3.34 -11.43 -1.37
N VAL A 166 4.43 -10.72 -1.09
CA VAL A 166 4.49 -9.25 -1.15
C VAL A 166 4.30 -8.77 -2.59
N GLU A 167 5.00 -9.38 -3.57
CA GLU A 167 4.82 -9.08 -5.00
C GLU A 167 3.37 -9.31 -5.44
N ARG A 168 2.80 -10.45 -5.07
CA ARG A 168 1.40 -10.78 -5.39
C ARG A 168 0.42 -9.71 -4.92
N VAL A 169 0.62 -9.17 -3.72
CA VAL A 169 -0.32 -8.22 -3.12
C VAL A 169 -0.06 -6.79 -3.56
N CYS A 170 1.21 -6.42 -3.84
CA CYS A 170 1.57 -5.05 -4.16
C CYS A 170 1.69 -4.77 -5.67
N LEU A 171 2.06 -5.77 -6.49
CA LEU A 171 2.34 -5.56 -7.92
C LEU A 171 1.29 -6.16 -8.85
N LEU A 172 0.67 -7.29 -8.50
CA LEU A 172 -0.29 -7.95 -9.40
C LEU A 172 -1.69 -7.34 -9.37
N ASN A 173 -2.00 -6.48 -8.40
CA ASN A 173 -3.29 -5.80 -8.34
C ASN A 173 -3.34 -4.53 -9.22
N ASP A 174 -2.20 -4.07 -9.77
CA ASP A 174 -2.16 -2.92 -10.66
C ASP A 174 -2.66 -3.26 -12.09
N THR A 175 -2.75 -4.56 -12.43
CA THR A 175 -3.18 -5.02 -13.76
C THR A 175 -4.69 -5.26 -13.89
N GLN A 176 -5.47 -5.15 -12.82
CA GLN A 176 -6.93 -5.39 -12.86
C GLN A 176 -7.79 -4.12 -12.93
N SER A 177 -7.20 -2.93 -13.03
CA SER A 177 -7.94 -1.66 -13.10
C SER A 177 -8.16 -1.15 -14.53
N GLU A 178 -7.76 -1.90 -15.57
CA GLU A 178 -7.94 -1.47 -16.98
C GLU A 178 -9.18 -2.10 -17.67
N ASP A 179 -9.91 -3.01 -17.02
CA ASP A 179 -11.10 -3.64 -17.59
C ASP A 179 -12.35 -3.40 -16.72
N CYS A 180 -12.87 -2.15 -16.75
CA CYS A 180 -14.29 -1.85 -16.43
C CYS A 180 -14.70 -0.53 -17.06
#